data_25da0cc74554d1a9744bc63325f601b0
#
_entry.id   25da0cc74554d1a9744bc63325f601b0
#
_cell.length_a   1.000
_cell.length_b   1.000
_cell.length_c   1.000
_cell.angle_alpha   90.00
_cell.angle_beta   90.00
_cell.angle_gamma   90.00
#
_symmetry.space_group_name_H-M   'P 1'
#
loop_
_entity.id
_entity.type
_entity.pdbx_description
1 polymer ?
#
loop_
_entity_poly.entity_id
_entity_poly.type
_entity_poly.pdbx_seq_one_letter_code
_entity_poly.pdbx_strand_id
1 'polypeptide(L)'
;MSHPISRREVIAGAGAAFTTSLFTGQIRGANDRVAVAFIGLGAMGSGNLGYAMKVPGVQPVALCDVYQPHLERAEAAARKGGFQPKSVKDFRDILADKSIDAVCISTPDHWHAYMEVEACKAGKDVYVEKPSCVYIDEGPKMVEAARKYKRVVQAGTMQRSGGYFQKAAELVKSGVIGDVTFCHAFQSGAVKQSGYGNPPDSAPPLGLDWDMWLGPAPKVPFNANRWGVNSATFPTFRYFWDYAGGAMTDWGVHLIDPIHQCFGEPMPLSISAMGGKLYVQDNSQTPDTMLATFRYPKFLQSYESRTANSLPMFGLGQSAGTTIHGTEATILVNRSGCWLIPNAKSKVAAVTYENDKEMAQMNVPHWKNFIECIKTREKPTSDIETCVRSSTACLLANISMRHKTWLDWDEANWTVAQEAIRPYLKSHYREPWKLEV
;
A
#
# COMPACT_ATOMS: atom_id res chain seq x y z
N MET A 1 -1.77 73.74 0.48
CA MET A 1 -2.04 73.70 -0.96
C MET A 1 -1.82 72.24 -1.43
N SER A 2 -2.89 71.54 -1.60
CA SER A 2 -2.88 70.16 -2.07
C SER A 2 -2.90 70.12 -3.59
N HIS A 3 -1.87 69.57 -4.23
CA HIS A 3 -1.89 69.35 -5.68
C HIS A 3 -2.85 68.19 -6.00
N PRO A 4 -3.73 68.33 -7.01
CA PRO A 4 -4.60 67.24 -7.44
C PRO A 4 -3.80 66.22 -8.26
N ILE A 5 -3.91 64.94 -7.86
CA ILE A 5 -3.32 63.79 -8.52
C ILE A 5 -3.94 63.69 -9.95
N SER A 6 -3.12 63.63 -10.98
CA SER A 6 -3.58 63.57 -12.37
C SER A 6 -4.17 62.20 -12.72
N ARG A 7 -5.16 62.15 -13.64
CA ARG A 7 -5.75 60.90 -14.15
C ARG A 7 -4.72 59.91 -14.71
N ARG A 8 -3.57 60.38 -15.18
CA ARG A 8 -2.47 59.53 -15.68
C ARG A 8 -1.76 58.79 -14.57
N GLU A 9 -1.59 59.41 -13.38
CA GLU A 9 -0.95 58.76 -12.23
C GLU A 9 -1.85 57.71 -11.59
N VAL A 10 -3.17 57.88 -11.59
CA VAL A 10 -4.15 56.87 -11.16
C VAL A 10 -4.17 55.67 -12.10
N ILE A 11 -4.06 55.90 -13.43
CA ILE A 11 -4.04 54.80 -14.43
C ILE A 11 -2.71 54.03 -14.36
N ALA A 12 -1.57 54.68 -14.12
CA ALA A 12 -0.28 54.04 -13.98
C ALA A 12 -0.22 53.20 -12.65
N GLY A 13 -0.78 53.73 -11.55
CA GLY A 13 -0.87 53.00 -10.28
C GLY A 13 -1.82 51.77 -10.33
N ALA A 14 -2.97 51.91 -11.02
CA ALA A 14 -3.91 50.80 -11.17
C ALA A 14 -3.38 49.70 -12.14
N GLY A 15 -2.66 50.08 -13.20
CA GLY A 15 -2.02 49.15 -14.12
C GLY A 15 -0.92 48.34 -13.48
N ALA A 16 -0.08 48.95 -12.60
CA ALA A 16 0.98 48.25 -11.87
C ALA A 16 0.44 47.31 -10.78
N ALA A 17 -0.66 47.70 -10.10
CA ALA A 17 -1.31 46.85 -9.13
C ALA A 17 -2.04 45.66 -9.76
N PHE A 18 -2.66 45.86 -10.94
CA PHE A 18 -3.33 44.76 -11.68
C PHE A 18 -2.34 43.76 -12.31
N THR A 19 -1.18 44.23 -12.80
CA THR A 19 -0.16 43.36 -13.37
C THR A 19 0.59 42.57 -12.31
N THR A 20 0.83 43.13 -11.12
CA THR A 20 1.46 42.38 -10.01
C THR A 20 0.52 41.33 -9.41
N SER A 21 -0.78 41.56 -9.31
CA SER A 21 -1.73 40.58 -8.78
C SER A 21 -2.04 39.42 -9.74
N LEU A 22 -1.90 39.62 -11.07
CA LEU A 22 -2.06 38.56 -12.05
C LEU A 22 -0.84 37.63 -12.19
N PHE A 23 0.35 38.10 -11.79
CA PHE A 23 1.57 37.29 -11.90
C PHE A 23 2.00 36.66 -10.56
N THR A 24 1.57 37.18 -9.40
CA THR A 24 1.92 36.61 -8.09
C THR A 24 1.07 35.42 -7.70
N GLY A 25 -0.01 35.11 -8.39
CA GLY A 25 -0.87 33.96 -8.15
C GLY A 25 -0.45 32.67 -8.89
N GLN A 26 0.58 32.70 -9.75
CA GLN A 26 0.98 31.55 -10.56
C GLN A 26 2.49 31.22 -10.59
N ILE A 27 3.34 32.00 -9.93
CA ILE A 27 4.73 31.61 -9.72
C ILE A 27 4.80 30.89 -8.38
N ARG A 28 4.37 29.62 -8.35
CA ARG A 28 4.83 28.70 -7.29
C ARG A 28 6.33 28.60 -7.48
N GLY A 29 7.10 28.97 -6.46
CA GLY A 29 8.56 28.92 -6.50
C GLY A 29 9.05 27.53 -6.89
N ALA A 30 10.23 27.42 -7.47
CA ALA A 30 10.86 26.14 -7.79
C ALA A 30 10.92 25.21 -6.56
N ASN A 31 10.92 25.77 -5.35
CA ASN A 31 10.90 25.05 -4.06
C ASN A 31 9.54 24.40 -3.69
N ASP A 32 8.45 24.68 -4.43
CA ASP A 32 7.14 24.09 -4.13
C ASP A 32 6.89 22.76 -4.87
N ARG A 33 7.79 22.36 -5.76
CA ARG A 33 7.67 21.14 -6.55
C ARG A 33 8.49 20.03 -5.94
N VAL A 34 7.92 18.81 -5.94
CA VAL A 34 8.59 17.58 -5.56
C VAL A 34 8.83 16.76 -6.82
N ALA A 35 10.10 16.53 -7.15
CA ALA A 35 10.53 15.72 -8.28
C ALA A 35 10.41 14.23 -7.92
N VAL A 36 9.45 13.53 -8.51
CA VAL A 36 9.12 12.13 -8.19
C VAL A 36 9.49 11.22 -9.34
N ALA A 37 10.21 10.14 -9.06
CA ALA A 37 10.41 9.04 -9.99
C ALA A 37 9.52 7.85 -9.63
N PHE A 38 9.07 7.10 -10.64
CA PHE A 38 8.18 5.95 -10.48
C PHE A 38 8.90 4.68 -10.92
N ILE A 39 9.02 3.71 -10.01
CA ILE A 39 9.71 2.43 -10.21
C ILE A 39 8.68 1.29 -10.15
N GLY A 40 8.59 0.49 -11.23
CA GLY A 40 7.54 -0.49 -11.42
C GLY A 40 6.25 0.13 -11.96
N LEU A 41 5.98 -0.07 -13.25
CA LEU A 41 4.90 0.60 -14.00
C LEU A 41 3.83 -0.39 -14.47
N GLY A 42 3.66 -1.48 -13.72
CA GLY A 42 2.55 -2.41 -13.87
C GLY A 42 1.20 -1.74 -13.57
N ALA A 43 0.19 -2.51 -13.22
CA ALA A 43 -1.15 -1.98 -12.96
C ALA A 43 -1.16 -0.92 -11.85
N MET A 44 -0.53 -1.25 -10.69
CA MET A 44 -0.54 -0.34 -9.54
C MET A 44 0.36 0.89 -9.76
N GLY A 45 1.56 0.70 -10.34
CA GLY A 45 2.45 1.83 -10.63
C GLY A 45 1.89 2.80 -11.65
N SER A 46 1.17 2.31 -12.68
CA SER A 46 0.42 3.17 -13.60
C SER A 46 -0.71 3.93 -12.89
N GLY A 47 -1.39 3.27 -11.94
CA GLY A 47 -2.39 3.91 -11.08
C GLY A 47 -1.77 5.01 -10.22
N ASN A 48 -0.66 4.73 -9.53
CA ASN A 48 0.05 5.69 -8.70
C ASN A 48 0.54 6.90 -9.49
N LEU A 49 1.11 6.70 -10.68
CA LEU A 49 1.46 7.80 -11.57
C LEU A 49 0.23 8.69 -11.89
N GLY A 50 -0.90 8.05 -12.22
CA GLY A 50 -2.15 8.77 -12.51
C GLY A 50 -2.72 9.53 -11.32
N TYR A 51 -2.61 9.01 -10.09
CA TYR A 51 -3.04 9.70 -8.88
C TYR A 51 -2.10 10.84 -8.51
N ALA A 52 -0.81 10.62 -8.58
CA ALA A 52 0.22 11.60 -8.28
C ALA A 52 0.15 12.83 -9.19
N MET A 53 -0.08 12.63 -10.49
CA MET A 53 -0.26 13.73 -11.45
C MET A 53 -1.45 14.65 -11.15
N LYS A 54 -2.42 14.21 -10.33
CA LYS A 54 -3.55 15.02 -9.88
C LYS A 54 -3.22 15.88 -8.64
N VAL A 55 -2.06 15.68 -8.03
CA VAL A 55 -1.67 16.39 -6.81
C VAL A 55 -0.82 17.61 -7.19
N PRO A 56 -1.23 18.83 -6.80
CA PRO A 56 -0.46 20.04 -7.07
C PRO A 56 0.95 19.96 -6.46
N GLY A 57 1.95 20.33 -7.26
CA GLY A 57 3.35 20.30 -6.83
C GLY A 57 4.09 18.99 -7.09
N VAL A 58 3.42 17.92 -7.51
CA VAL A 58 4.10 16.70 -7.99
C VAL A 58 4.63 16.93 -9.40
N GLN A 59 5.90 16.59 -9.60
CA GLN A 59 6.57 16.62 -10.88
C GLN A 59 7.11 15.21 -11.20
N PRO A 60 6.42 14.42 -12.03
CA PRO A 60 6.97 13.17 -12.54
C PRO A 60 8.19 13.46 -13.43
N VAL A 61 9.38 13.07 -12.99
CA VAL A 61 10.65 13.37 -13.68
C VAL A 61 11.32 12.15 -14.29
N ALA A 62 11.01 10.96 -13.78
CA ALA A 62 11.56 9.72 -14.31
C ALA A 62 10.61 8.54 -14.14
N LEU A 63 10.70 7.59 -15.07
CA LEU A 63 9.97 6.33 -15.11
C LEU A 63 10.95 5.18 -15.22
N CYS A 64 10.75 4.12 -14.42
CA CYS A 64 11.61 2.95 -14.43
C CYS A 64 10.80 1.66 -14.44
N ASP A 65 11.05 0.79 -15.41
CA ASP A 65 10.52 -0.57 -15.45
C ASP A 65 11.44 -1.47 -16.25
N VAL A 66 11.52 -2.72 -15.86
CA VAL A 66 12.31 -3.76 -16.54
C VAL A 66 11.62 -4.31 -17.80
N TYR A 67 10.39 -3.88 -18.07
CA TYR A 67 9.61 -4.29 -19.22
C TYR A 67 9.25 -3.09 -20.11
N GLN A 68 9.79 -3.10 -21.33
CA GLN A 68 9.68 -1.98 -22.28
C GLN A 68 8.25 -1.51 -22.56
N PRO A 69 7.24 -2.40 -22.78
CA PRO A 69 5.86 -1.95 -22.99
C PRO A 69 5.23 -1.22 -21.80
N HIS A 70 5.69 -1.48 -20.56
CA HIS A 70 5.25 -0.72 -19.39
C HIS A 70 5.77 0.72 -19.41
N LEU A 71 7.05 0.90 -19.78
CA LEU A 71 7.65 2.23 -19.95
C LEU A 71 6.89 3.05 -20.99
N GLU A 72 6.69 2.50 -22.20
CA GLU A 72 6.01 3.17 -23.30
C GLU A 72 4.58 3.61 -22.94
N ARG A 73 3.83 2.73 -22.26
CA ARG A 73 2.48 3.04 -21.78
C ARG A 73 2.49 4.17 -20.72
N ALA A 74 3.42 4.12 -19.78
CA ALA A 74 3.53 5.12 -18.72
C ALA A 74 4.02 6.47 -19.26
N GLU A 75 4.95 6.47 -20.21
CA GLU A 75 5.36 7.69 -20.94
C GLU A 75 4.19 8.36 -21.67
N ALA A 76 3.40 7.57 -22.41
CA ALA A 76 2.24 8.08 -23.11
C ALA A 76 1.21 8.71 -22.14
N ALA A 77 1.00 8.06 -20.97
CA ALA A 77 0.12 8.59 -19.92
C ALA A 77 0.66 9.88 -19.31
N ALA A 78 1.97 9.96 -19.02
CA ALA A 78 2.61 11.14 -18.49
C ALA A 78 2.56 12.31 -19.48
N ARG A 79 2.86 12.07 -20.77
CA ARG A 79 2.76 13.11 -21.83
C ARG A 79 1.34 13.65 -21.98
N LYS A 80 0.34 12.78 -21.92
CA LYS A 80 -1.08 13.20 -21.91
C LYS A 80 -1.41 14.08 -20.70
N GLY A 81 -0.75 13.86 -19.57
CA GLY A 81 -0.84 14.68 -18.36
C GLY A 81 -0.01 15.98 -18.42
N GLY A 82 0.72 16.24 -19.51
CA GLY A 82 1.57 17.44 -19.67
C GLY A 82 2.98 17.29 -19.12
N PHE A 83 3.43 16.06 -18.80
CA PHE A 83 4.76 15.78 -18.26
C PHE A 83 5.66 15.06 -19.28
N GLN A 84 6.97 15.22 -19.14
CA GLN A 84 7.97 14.59 -19.99
C GLN A 84 9.07 13.94 -19.15
N PRO A 85 8.75 12.85 -18.40
CA PRO A 85 9.75 12.15 -17.62
C PRO A 85 10.75 11.42 -18.51
N LYS A 86 12.00 11.27 -18.03
CA LYS A 86 12.96 10.35 -18.66
C LYS A 86 12.61 8.90 -18.31
N SER A 87 12.91 7.97 -19.21
CA SER A 87 12.73 6.53 -18.98
C SER A 87 14.05 5.83 -18.83
N VAL A 88 14.14 4.94 -17.83
CA VAL A 88 15.30 4.10 -17.55
C VAL A 88 14.83 2.67 -17.25
N LYS A 89 15.73 1.68 -17.41
CA LYS A 89 15.44 0.27 -17.10
C LYS A 89 15.97 -0.17 -15.75
N ASP A 90 16.97 0.51 -15.24
CA ASP A 90 17.62 0.20 -13.99
C ASP A 90 17.25 1.25 -12.92
N PHE A 91 16.66 0.81 -11.82
CA PHE A 91 16.29 1.69 -10.72
C PHE A 91 17.49 2.36 -10.04
N ARG A 92 18.69 1.78 -10.17
CA ARG A 92 19.93 2.36 -9.62
C ARG A 92 20.25 3.70 -10.26
N ASP A 93 19.91 3.90 -11.54
CA ASP A 93 20.03 5.19 -12.21
C ASP A 93 19.12 6.25 -11.62
N ILE A 94 17.91 5.84 -11.14
CA ILE A 94 17.01 6.72 -10.40
C ILE A 94 17.62 7.12 -9.06
N LEU A 95 18.17 6.16 -8.32
CA LEU A 95 18.72 6.43 -6.98
C LEU A 95 19.97 7.30 -7.04
N ALA A 96 20.79 7.16 -8.08
CA ALA A 96 21.98 7.96 -8.30
C ALA A 96 21.69 9.43 -8.68
N ASP A 97 20.52 9.72 -9.25
CA ASP A 97 20.15 11.05 -9.72
C ASP A 97 19.78 11.99 -8.56
N LYS A 98 20.63 12.97 -8.28
CA LYS A 98 20.44 13.93 -7.18
C LYS A 98 19.31 14.94 -7.43
N SER A 99 18.80 15.06 -8.66
CA SER A 99 17.67 15.94 -8.99
C SER A 99 16.31 15.34 -8.65
N ILE A 100 16.25 14.08 -8.23
CA ILE A 100 15.04 13.38 -7.80
C ILE A 100 14.91 13.51 -6.28
N ASP A 101 13.78 14.03 -5.81
CA ASP A 101 13.50 14.20 -4.38
C ASP A 101 12.88 12.95 -3.76
N ALA A 102 11.99 12.29 -4.48
CA ALA A 102 11.25 11.14 -3.97
C ALA A 102 11.07 10.06 -5.04
N VAL A 103 10.85 8.83 -4.57
CA VAL A 103 10.55 7.68 -5.42
C VAL A 103 9.23 7.02 -5.03
N CYS A 104 8.48 6.54 -6.03
CA CYS A 104 7.32 5.68 -5.84
C CYS A 104 7.70 4.26 -6.27
N ILE A 105 7.72 3.32 -5.34
CA ILE A 105 8.08 1.92 -5.55
C ILE A 105 6.78 1.12 -5.63
N SER A 106 6.45 0.63 -6.84
CA SER A 106 5.26 -0.17 -7.14
C SER A 106 5.64 -1.46 -7.90
N THR A 107 6.79 -1.99 -7.57
CA THR A 107 7.33 -3.27 -8.05
C THR A 107 6.54 -4.45 -7.47
N PRO A 108 6.84 -5.71 -7.82
CA PRO A 108 6.40 -6.85 -7.04
C PRO A 108 6.94 -6.82 -5.61
N ASP A 109 6.20 -7.45 -4.69
CA ASP A 109 6.37 -7.30 -3.24
C ASP A 109 7.79 -7.62 -2.74
N HIS A 110 8.46 -8.61 -3.33
CA HIS A 110 9.81 -9.04 -2.96
C HIS A 110 10.91 -7.99 -3.20
N TRP A 111 10.60 -6.93 -3.92
CA TRP A 111 11.51 -5.81 -4.15
C TRP A 111 11.32 -4.65 -3.17
N HIS A 112 10.17 -4.57 -2.49
CA HIS A 112 9.78 -3.39 -1.72
C HIS A 112 10.81 -3.02 -0.66
N ALA A 113 11.21 -3.97 0.19
CA ALA A 113 12.14 -3.70 1.28
C ALA A 113 13.52 -3.29 0.77
N TYR A 114 14.05 -4.00 -0.22
CA TYR A 114 15.37 -3.69 -0.77
C TYR A 114 15.40 -2.28 -1.38
N MET A 115 14.44 -1.98 -2.25
CA MET A 115 14.40 -0.69 -2.95
C MET A 115 14.13 0.48 -2.00
N GLU A 116 13.28 0.28 -0.97
CA GLU A 116 13.01 1.31 0.03
C GLU A 116 14.26 1.65 0.83
N VAL A 117 14.99 0.64 1.34
CA VAL A 117 16.22 0.85 2.10
C VAL A 117 17.30 1.55 1.24
N GLU A 118 17.51 1.11 0.00
CA GLU A 118 18.46 1.73 -0.90
C GLU A 118 18.06 3.16 -1.30
N ALA A 119 16.76 3.43 -1.46
CA ALA A 119 16.25 4.78 -1.70
C ALA A 119 16.49 5.71 -0.50
N CYS A 120 16.26 5.24 0.72
CA CYS A 120 16.56 5.98 1.94
C CYS A 120 18.07 6.31 2.04
N LYS A 121 18.96 5.35 1.77
CA LYS A 121 20.42 5.55 1.70
C LYS A 121 20.79 6.61 0.66
N ALA A 122 20.12 6.59 -0.49
CA ALA A 122 20.33 7.57 -1.55
C ALA A 122 19.77 8.97 -1.24
N GLY A 123 19.11 9.15 -0.08
CA GLY A 123 18.55 10.40 0.37
C GLY A 123 17.19 10.73 -0.23
N LYS A 124 16.46 9.73 -0.77
CA LYS A 124 15.13 9.91 -1.35
C LYS A 124 14.05 9.72 -0.30
N ASP A 125 12.98 10.51 -0.37
CA ASP A 125 11.73 10.19 0.31
C ASP A 125 10.98 9.12 -0.50
N VAL A 126 10.19 8.26 0.16
CA VAL A 126 9.70 7.04 -0.48
C VAL A 126 8.18 6.87 -0.30
N TYR A 127 7.49 6.61 -1.39
CA TYR A 127 6.19 5.96 -1.40
C TYR A 127 6.41 4.51 -1.81
N VAL A 128 6.13 3.54 -0.94
CA VAL A 128 6.28 2.11 -1.23
C VAL A 128 4.94 1.40 -1.16
N GLU A 129 4.63 0.55 -2.14
CA GLU A 129 3.39 -0.21 -2.14
C GLU A 129 3.34 -1.26 -1.00
N LYS A 130 2.10 -1.64 -0.65
CA LYS A 130 1.81 -2.74 0.28
C LYS A 130 1.83 -4.10 -0.45
N PRO A 131 2.12 -5.21 0.26
CA PRO A 131 2.69 -5.28 1.62
C PRO A 131 4.09 -4.67 1.62
N SER A 132 4.49 -4.09 2.74
CA SER A 132 5.81 -3.42 2.80
C SER A 132 6.96 -4.40 2.59
N CYS A 133 6.79 -5.67 2.99
CA CYS A 133 7.84 -6.69 2.99
C CYS A 133 7.23 -8.08 2.75
N VAL A 134 8.09 -9.04 2.39
CA VAL A 134 7.74 -10.47 2.23
C VAL A 134 8.36 -11.38 3.28
N TYR A 135 9.34 -10.88 4.03
CA TYR A 135 9.94 -11.53 5.19
C TYR A 135 9.82 -10.65 6.44
N ILE A 136 9.71 -11.28 7.60
CA ILE A 136 9.50 -10.59 8.87
C ILE A 136 10.70 -9.69 9.23
N ASP A 137 11.92 -10.15 9.00
CA ASP A 137 13.15 -9.43 9.34
C ASP A 137 13.46 -8.24 8.43
N GLU A 138 12.74 -8.08 7.33
CA GLU A 138 12.83 -6.91 6.44
C GLU A 138 12.19 -5.66 7.08
N GLY A 139 11.05 -5.85 7.76
CA GLY A 139 10.27 -4.76 8.31
C GLY A 139 11.05 -3.83 9.23
N PRO A 140 11.73 -4.32 10.29
CA PRO A 140 12.57 -3.49 11.15
C PRO A 140 13.66 -2.73 10.41
N LYS A 141 14.28 -3.33 9.38
CA LYS A 141 15.31 -2.69 8.56
C LYS A 141 14.76 -1.52 7.76
N MET A 142 13.54 -1.65 7.22
CA MET A 142 12.85 -0.56 6.52
C MET A 142 12.59 0.62 7.48
N VAL A 143 12.05 0.34 8.66
CA VAL A 143 11.82 1.37 9.69
C VAL A 143 13.13 2.02 10.11
N GLU A 144 14.18 1.22 10.35
CA GLU A 144 15.51 1.71 10.71
C GLU A 144 16.08 2.63 9.61
N ALA A 145 16.02 2.22 8.34
CA ALA A 145 16.50 3.03 7.23
C ALA A 145 15.79 4.37 7.13
N ALA A 146 14.45 4.38 7.21
CA ALA A 146 13.67 5.62 7.20
C ALA A 146 14.11 6.59 8.32
N ARG A 147 14.32 6.07 9.53
CA ARG A 147 14.73 6.89 10.70
C ARG A 147 16.20 7.33 10.62
N LYS A 148 17.12 6.41 10.31
CA LYS A 148 18.57 6.65 10.19
C LYS A 148 18.88 7.73 9.16
N TYR A 149 18.26 7.62 7.98
CA TYR A 149 18.49 8.56 6.89
C TYR A 149 17.52 9.75 6.90
N LYS A 150 16.65 9.85 7.91
CA LYS A 150 15.66 10.94 8.09
C LYS A 150 14.78 11.13 6.84
N ARG A 151 14.29 10.02 6.28
CA ARG A 151 13.42 10.06 5.11
C ARG A 151 11.96 9.93 5.51
N VAL A 152 11.10 10.61 4.76
CA VAL A 152 9.65 10.41 4.83
C VAL A 152 9.34 9.17 4.00
N VAL A 153 8.84 8.14 4.65
CA VAL A 153 8.45 6.89 3.99
C VAL A 153 6.97 6.63 4.25
N GLN A 154 6.17 6.69 3.19
CA GLN A 154 4.74 6.38 3.23
C GLN A 154 4.46 5.07 2.51
N ALA A 155 3.71 4.19 3.14
CA ALA A 155 3.26 2.94 2.52
C ALA A 155 1.92 3.10 1.79
N GLY A 156 1.67 2.27 0.77
CA GLY A 156 0.46 2.28 -0.06
C GLY A 156 -0.79 1.70 0.61
N THR A 157 -0.96 1.89 1.92
CA THR A 157 -2.20 1.57 2.65
C THR A 157 -3.19 2.73 2.59
N MET A 158 -3.61 3.09 1.38
CA MET A 158 -4.38 4.28 1.05
C MET A 158 -5.75 4.35 1.74
N GLN A 159 -6.28 3.24 2.25
CA GLN A 159 -7.53 3.24 3.02
C GLN A 159 -7.48 4.15 4.24
N ARG A 160 -6.29 4.32 4.86
CA ARG A 160 -6.07 5.26 5.98
C ARG A 160 -6.41 6.71 5.65
N SER A 161 -6.35 7.09 4.38
CA SER A 161 -6.69 8.43 3.89
C SER A 161 -8.12 8.50 3.34
N GLY A 162 -8.87 7.40 3.32
CA GLY A 162 -10.26 7.35 2.88
C GLY A 162 -11.22 7.78 3.97
N GLY A 163 -12.20 8.64 3.64
CA GLY A 163 -13.13 9.22 4.61
C GLY A 163 -13.94 8.18 5.40
N TYR A 164 -14.36 7.09 4.78
CA TYR A 164 -15.09 6.02 5.47
C TYR A 164 -14.25 5.33 6.55
N PHE A 165 -12.96 5.08 6.28
CA PHE A 165 -12.04 4.45 7.22
C PHE A 165 -11.64 5.41 8.35
N GLN A 166 -11.46 6.70 8.03
CA GLN A 166 -11.24 7.74 9.05
C GLN A 166 -12.45 7.87 9.96
N LYS A 167 -13.68 7.82 9.41
CA LYS A 167 -14.92 7.84 10.21
C LYS A 167 -15.04 6.60 11.10
N ALA A 168 -14.69 5.41 10.60
CA ALA A 168 -14.67 4.21 11.42
C ALA A 168 -13.69 4.34 12.61
N ALA A 169 -12.48 4.85 12.36
CA ALA A 169 -11.49 5.08 13.41
C ALA A 169 -11.96 6.14 14.43
N GLU A 170 -12.60 7.21 13.98
CA GLU A 170 -13.21 8.24 14.84
C GLU A 170 -14.28 7.62 15.76
N LEU A 171 -15.21 6.85 15.20
CA LEU A 171 -16.28 6.19 15.95
C LEU A 171 -15.74 5.19 16.98
N VAL A 172 -14.74 4.39 16.65
CA VAL A 172 -14.07 3.50 17.62
C VAL A 172 -13.42 4.31 18.74
N LYS A 173 -12.63 5.33 18.40
CA LYS A 173 -11.93 6.17 19.39
C LYS A 173 -12.86 7.00 20.27
N SER A 174 -14.05 7.33 19.81
CA SER A 174 -15.07 8.03 20.62
C SER A 174 -15.67 7.15 21.72
N GLY A 175 -15.47 5.82 21.66
CA GLY A 175 -16.05 4.88 22.60
C GLY A 175 -17.54 4.59 22.38
N VAL A 176 -18.17 5.14 21.33
CA VAL A 176 -19.62 4.98 21.07
C VAL A 176 -20.04 3.51 20.88
N ILE A 177 -19.14 2.64 20.46
CA ILE A 177 -19.43 1.21 20.29
C ILE A 177 -19.25 0.38 21.56
N GLY A 178 -18.80 0.99 22.67
CA GLY A 178 -18.46 0.32 23.92
C GLY A 178 -17.13 -0.43 23.85
N ASP A 179 -16.95 -1.46 24.70
CA ASP A 179 -15.76 -2.28 24.75
C ASP A 179 -15.71 -3.22 23.54
N VAL A 180 -14.60 -3.21 22.81
CA VAL A 180 -14.40 -4.08 21.65
C VAL A 180 -13.80 -5.41 22.10
N THR A 181 -14.45 -6.52 21.73
CA THR A 181 -14.02 -7.88 22.06
C THR A 181 -13.66 -8.70 20.84
N PHE A 182 -14.15 -8.31 19.65
CA PHE A 182 -13.94 -9.05 18.42
C PHE A 182 -13.89 -8.13 17.20
N CYS A 183 -12.98 -8.45 16.26
CA CYS A 183 -12.90 -7.84 14.94
C CYS A 183 -12.91 -8.94 13.88
N HIS A 184 -13.48 -8.67 12.71
CA HIS A 184 -13.48 -9.62 11.60
C HIS A 184 -13.13 -8.91 10.30
N ALA A 185 -12.11 -9.40 9.63
CA ALA A 185 -11.69 -8.99 8.31
C ALA A 185 -12.03 -10.10 7.31
N PHE A 186 -12.65 -9.77 6.18
CA PHE A 186 -13.10 -10.77 5.23
C PHE A 186 -12.91 -10.34 3.79
N GLN A 187 -12.65 -11.33 2.93
CA GLN A 187 -12.72 -11.16 1.48
C GLN A 187 -13.25 -12.43 0.82
N SER A 188 -14.03 -12.25 -0.26
CA SER A 188 -14.59 -13.31 -1.07
C SER A 188 -14.37 -13.03 -2.55
N GLY A 189 -14.42 -14.08 -3.39
CA GLY A 189 -14.19 -13.96 -4.82
C GLY A 189 -14.90 -15.08 -5.60
N ALA A 190 -14.77 -15.06 -6.90
CA ALA A 190 -15.39 -16.02 -7.81
C ALA A 190 -14.35 -16.66 -8.76
N VAL A 191 -13.21 -17.06 -8.24
CA VAL A 191 -12.15 -17.72 -9.01
C VAL A 191 -12.65 -19.09 -9.46
N LYS A 192 -12.45 -19.41 -10.73
CA LYS A 192 -12.80 -20.72 -11.30
C LYS A 192 -11.82 -21.81 -10.84
N GLN A 193 -12.23 -23.09 -10.92
CA GLN A 193 -11.38 -24.22 -10.56
C GLN A 193 -10.08 -24.26 -11.37
N SER A 194 -10.11 -23.89 -12.65
CA SER A 194 -8.92 -23.81 -13.49
C SER A 194 -7.93 -22.70 -13.08
N GLY A 195 -8.34 -21.80 -12.18
CA GLY A 195 -7.52 -20.67 -11.74
C GLY A 195 -6.94 -19.88 -12.91
N TYR A 196 -5.62 -19.74 -12.88
CA TYR A 196 -4.81 -19.10 -13.94
C TYR A 196 -4.23 -20.12 -14.93
N GLY A 197 -4.58 -21.42 -14.80
CA GLY A 197 -4.05 -22.50 -15.61
C GLY A 197 -2.62 -22.91 -15.23
N ASN A 198 -2.05 -23.79 -16.07
CA ASN A 198 -0.72 -24.37 -15.88
C ASN A 198 0.16 -24.13 -17.12
N PRO A 199 0.50 -22.87 -17.47
CA PRO A 199 1.38 -22.63 -18.61
C PRO A 199 2.76 -23.25 -18.35
N PRO A 200 3.41 -23.82 -19.39
CA PRO A 200 4.78 -24.29 -19.28
C PRO A 200 5.77 -23.12 -19.09
N ASP A 201 6.94 -23.43 -18.58
CA ASP A 201 8.06 -22.50 -18.61
C ASP A 201 8.44 -22.18 -20.05
N SER A 202 8.85 -20.96 -20.32
CA SER A 202 9.16 -20.48 -21.68
C SER A 202 10.23 -19.38 -21.65
N ALA A 203 10.60 -18.87 -22.82
CA ALA A 203 11.39 -17.65 -22.89
C ALA A 203 10.56 -16.45 -22.40
N PRO A 204 11.18 -15.47 -21.70
CA PRO A 204 10.51 -14.24 -21.34
C PRO A 204 10.08 -13.45 -22.59
N PRO A 205 8.99 -12.66 -22.50
CA PRO A 205 8.56 -11.83 -23.62
C PRO A 205 9.63 -10.79 -23.99
N LEU A 206 9.64 -10.42 -25.27
CA LEU A 206 10.59 -9.43 -25.79
C LEU A 206 10.48 -8.12 -24.98
N GLY A 207 11.64 -7.59 -24.58
CA GLY A 207 11.72 -6.35 -23.83
C GLY A 207 11.59 -6.50 -22.31
N LEU A 208 11.45 -7.71 -21.77
CA LEU A 208 11.50 -8.02 -20.35
C LEU A 208 12.89 -8.47 -19.92
N ASP A 209 13.48 -7.79 -18.95
CA ASP A 209 14.64 -8.28 -18.21
C ASP A 209 14.15 -9.16 -17.05
N TRP A 210 14.10 -10.48 -17.30
CA TRP A 210 13.60 -11.44 -16.31
C TRP A 210 14.52 -11.59 -15.11
N ASP A 211 15.84 -11.49 -15.28
CA ASP A 211 16.80 -11.61 -14.17
C ASP A 211 16.67 -10.42 -13.21
N MET A 212 16.55 -9.21 -13.74
CA MET A 212 16.31 -8.00 -12.95
C MET A 212 14.89 -8.02 -12.33
N TRP A 213 13.88 -8.58 -13.02
CA TRP A 213 12.55 -8.75 -12.43
C TRP A 213 12.58 -9.68 -11.21
N LEU A 214 13.32 -10.79 -11.31
CA LEU A 214 13.52 -11.73 -10.18
C LEU A 214 14.29 -11.08 -9.04
N GLY A 215 15.33 -10.33 -9.34
CA GLY A 215 16.15 -9.61 -8.34
C GLY A 215 16.57 -10.47 -7.15
N PRO A 216 16.15 -10.11 -5.91
CA PRO A 216 16.50 -10.85 -4.71
C PRO A 216 15.81 -12.22 -4.59
N ALA A 217 14.76 -12.48 -5.35
CA ALA A 217 14.08 -13.77 -5.35
C ALA A 217 14.92 -14.88 -6.00
N PRO A 218 14.61 -16.18 -5.73
CA PRO A 218 15.34 -17.29 -6.36
C PRO A 218 15.34 -17.23 -7.89
N LYS A 219 16.44 -17.65 -8.50
CA LYS A 219 16.56 -17.73 -9.96
C LYS A 219 15.78 -18.93 -10.47
N VAL A 220 14.71 -18.68 -11.21
CA VAL A 220 13.84 -19.69 -11.80
C VAL A 220 13.58 -19.38 -13.29
N PRO A 221 13.24 -20.38 -14.13
CA PRO A 221 12.80 -20.13 -15.49
C PRO A 221 11.59 -19.18 -15.54
N PHE A 222 11.43 -18.48 -16.66
CA PHE A 222 10.26 -17.65 -16.88
C PHE A 222 9.01 -18.52 -17.00
N ASN A 223 7.97 -18.12 -16.26
CA ASN A 223 6.64 -18.70 -16.34
C ASN A 223 5.61 -17.56 -16.39
N ALA A 224 4.65 -17.66 -17.32
CA ALA A 224 3.68 -16.60 -17.53
C ALA A 224 2.87 -16.25 -16.27
N ASN A 225 2.52 -17.25 -15.44
CA ASN A 225 1.79 -17.00 -14.19
C ASN A 225 2.69 -16.45 -13.09
N ARG A 226 3.97 -16.82 -13.02
CA ARG A 226 4.93 -16.22 -12.08
C ARG A 226 5.15 -14.74 -12.36
N TRP A 227 5.16 -14.36 -13.60
CA TRP A 227 5.23 -12.96 -13.98
C TRP A 227 3.88 -12.26 -13.85
N GLY A 228 2.84 -12.75 -14.55
CA GLY A 228 1.45 -12.35 -14.45
C GLY A 228 1.15 -10.87 -14.62
N VAL A 229 2.10 -10.10 -15.11
CA VAL A 229 1.99 -8.64 -15.21
C VAL A 229 1.66 -8.25 -16.64
N ASN A 230 0.40 -8.35 -17.02
CA ASN A 230 -0.08 -7.78 -18.26
C ASN A 230 -1.24 -6.81 -17.97
N SER A 231 -1.56 -5.96 -18.93
CA SER A 231 -2.60 -4.93 -18.77
C SER A 231 -4.03 -5.50 -18.70
N ALA A 232 -4.22 -6.77 -19.02
CA ALA A 232 -5.53 -7.38 -19.13
C ALA A 232 -5.92 -8.27 -17.94
N THR A 233 -4.93 -8.68 -17.12
CA THR A 233 -5.15 -9.61 -16.02
C THR A 233 -4.61 -9.06 -14.69
N PHE A 234 -5.23 -9.50 -13.60
CA PHE A 234 -4.71 -9.24 -12.27
C PHE A 234 -3.33 -9.89 -12.11
N PRO A 235 -2.33 -9.18 -11.56
CA PRO A 235 -0.95 -9.69 -11.48
C PRO A 235 -0.84 -10.95 -10.63
N THR A 236 -0.61 -12.10 -11.26
CA THR A 236 -0.64 -13.43 -10.63
C THR A 236 0.62 -13.77 -9.85
N PHE A 237 1.72 -13.00 -9.96
CA PHE A 237 2.91 -13.19 -9.13
C PHE A 237 2.59 -13.24 -7.63
N ARG A 238 1.50 -12.59 -7.21
CA ARG A 238 1.01 -12.57 -5.82
C ARG A 238 0.74 -13.95 -5.24
N TYR A 239 0.53 -14.93 -6.08
CA TYR A 239 0.18 -16.31 -5.68
C TYR A 239 1.38 -17.25 -5.68
N PHE A 240 2.61 -16.72 -5.72
CA PHE A 240 3.87 -17.47 -5.63
C PHE A 240 4.68 -17.00 -4.45
N TRP A 241 5.06 -17.94 -3.56
CA TRP A 241 5.75 -17.65 -2.30
C TRP A 241 7.11 -16.95 -2.47
N ASP A 242 7.74 -17.13 -3.61
CA ASP A 242 9.02 -16.47 -3.92
C ASP A 242 8.88 -14.94 -4.04
N TYR A 243 7.66 -14.43 -4.28
CA TYR A 243 7.44 -13.02 -4.60
C TYR A 243 6.46 -12.32 -3.68
N ALA A 244 5.52 -13.07 -3.08
CA ALA A 244 4.42 -12.49 -2.30
C ALA A 244 3.77 -13.53 -1.37
N GLY A 245 2.74 -13.15 -0.63
CA GLY A 245 2.05 -14.00 0.35
C GLY A 245 0.58 -14.30 0.02
N GLY A 246 0.18 -14.24 -1.27
CA GLY A 246 -1.20 -14.53 -1.70
C GLY A 246 -2.23 -13.52 -1.21
N ALA A 247 -3.48 -13.97 -1.14
CA ALA A 247 -4.60 -13.13 -0.69
C ALA A 247 -4.39 -12.59 0.74
N MET A 248 -3.66 -13.32 1.59
CA MET A 248 -3.38 -12.87 2.96
C MET A 248 -2.54 -11.60 3.01
N THR A 249 -1.54 -11.43 2.15
CA THR A 249 -0.73 -10.21 2.11
C THR A 249 -1.29 -9.17 1.14
N ASP A 250 -1.99 -9.58 0.08
CA ASP A 250 -2.58 -8.65 -0.87
C ASP A 250 -3.83 -7.96 -0.30
N TRP A 251 -4.84 -8.73 0.13
CA TRP A 251 -6.07 -8.21 0.73
C TRP A 251 -6.00 -8.07 2.25
N GLY A 252 -5.34 -9.02 2.93
CA GLY A 252 -5.27 -9.02 4.39
C GLY A 252 -4.68 -7.75 4.95
N VAL A 253 -3.62 -7.20 4.34
CA VAL A 253 -3.04 -5.91 4.75
C VAL A 253 -4.10 -4.80 4.65
N HIS A 254 -4.86 -4.70 3.57
CA HIS A 254 -5.92 -3.71 3.42
C HIS A 254 -7.08 -3.83 4.43
N LEU A 255 -7.28 -5.01 4.99
CA LEU A 255 -8.42 -5.31 5.87
C LEU A 255 -8.03 -5.33 7.36
N ILE A 256 -6.77 -5.67 7.68
CA ILE A 256 -6.22 -5.65 9.04
C ILE A 256 -5.73 -4.25 9.41
N ASP A 257 -5.14 -3.53 8.47
CA ASP A 257 -4.61 -2.19 8.68
C ASP A 257 -5.65 -1.17 9.20
N PRO A 258 -6.92 -1.16 8.75
CA PRO A 258 -7.96 -0.32 9.36
C PRO A 258 -8.25 -0.67 10.82
N ILE A 259 -8.14 -1.94 11.22
CA ILE A 259 -8.26 -2.33 12.63
C ILE A 259 -7.08 -1.74 13.42
N HIS A 260 -5.85 -1.89 12.92
CA HIS A 260 -4.68 -1.30 13.56
C HIS A 260 -4.83 0.22 13.71
N GLN A 261 -5.30 0.93 12.69
CA GLN A 261 -5.57 2.37 12.74
C GLN A 261 -6.56 2.76 13.84
N CYS A 262 -7.56 1.93 14.12
CA CYS A 262 -8.54 2.19 15.17
C CYS A 262 -7.96 2.06 16.57
N PHE A 263 -7.00 1.15 16.77
CA PHE A 263 -6.50 0.76 18.11
C PHE A 263 -5.05 1.20 18.39
N GLY A 264 -4.47 2.07 17.59
CA GLY A 264 -3.12 2.61 17.83
C GLY A 264 -1.99 1.65 17.47
N GLU A 265 -2.17 0.91 16.38
CA GLU A 265 -1.14 0.05 15.77
C GLU A 265 -0.70 -1.15 16.64
N PRO A 266 -1.62 -1.92 17.24
CA PRO A 266 -1.23 -3.03 18.09
C PRO A 266 -0.62 -4.17 17.27
N MET A 267 0.30 -4.94 17.88
CA MET A 267 0.69 -6.25 17.37
C MET A 267 -0.10 -7.37 18.06
N PRO A 268 -0.41 -8.47 17.36
CA PRO A 268 -1.05 -9.62 18.00
C PRO A 268 -0.06 -10.29 18.96
N LEU A 269 -0.58 -10.79 20.08
CA LEU A 269 0.19 -11.61 21.06
C LEU A 269 0.42 -13.02 20.53
N SER A 270 -0.57 -13.55 19.78
CA SER A 270 -0.46 -14.89 19.18
C SER A 270 -1.33 -15.01 17.93
N ILE A 271 -0.96 -15.91 17.04
CA ILE A 271 -1.58 -16.13 15.75
C ILE A 271 -1.75 -17.64 15.48
N SER A 272 -2.88 -18.00 14.88
CA SER A 272 -3.12 -19.33 14.35
C SER A 272 -3.85 -19.22 13.01
N ALA A 273 -3.46 -20.04 12.02
CA ALA A 273 -4.11 -20.02 10.74
C ALA A 273 -4.20 -21.41 10.10
N MET A 274 -5.31 -21.63 9.38
CA MET A 274 -5.56 -22.84 8.59
C MET A 274 -6.01 -22.42 7.19
N GLY A 275 -5.64 -23.21 6.18
CA GLY A 275 -6.02 -22.94 4.80
C GLY A 275 -5.29 -23.84 3.84
N GLY A 276 -5.57 -23.64 2.56
CA GLY A 276 -4.94 -24.40 1.49
C GLY A 276 -5.55 -24.11 0.12
N LYS A 277 -5.03 -24.77 -0.89
CA LYS A 277 -5.65 -24.86 -2.21
C LYS A 277 -6.70 -25.98 -2.15
N LEU A 278 -7.95 -25.59 -1.85
CA LEU A 278 -9.04 -26.54 -1.67
C LEU A 278 -9.89 -26.72 -2.94
N TYR A 279 -9.85 -25.76 -3.84
CA TYR A 279 -10.67 -25.73 -5.04
C TYR A 279 -9.86 -25.46 -6.32
N VAL A 280 -8.95 -24.48 -6.31
CA VAL A 280 -8.20 -24.05 -7.49
C VAL A 280 -7.14 -25.07 -7.91
N GLN A 281 -7.11 -25.41 -9.19
CA GLN A 281 -6.20 -26.42 -9.79
C GLN A 281 -5.32 -25.75 -10.86
N ASP A 282 -4.38 -24.94 -10.42
CA ASP A 282 -3.40 -24.26 -11.27
C ASP A 282 -2.00 -24.34 -10.64
N ASN A 283 -0.99 -23.73 -11.26
CA ASN A 283 0.38 -23.71 -10.73
C ASN A 283 0.66 -22.66 -9.65
N SER A 284 -0.35 -21.91 -9.19
CA SER A 284 -0.21 -21.03 -8.04
C SER A 284 0.07 -21.83 -6.75
N GLN A 285 0.69 -21.18 -5.76
CA GLN A 285 1.19 -21.85 -4.55
C GLN A 285 0.44 -21.45 -3.29
N THR A 286 -0.17 -20.28 -3.28
CA THR A 286 -0.84 -19.75 -2.08
C THR A 286 -2.26 -20.29 -1.93
N PRO A 287 -2.86 -20.27 -0.73
CA PRO A 287 -4.19 -20.80 -0.50
C PRO A 287 -5.26 -20.01 -1.26
N ASP A 288 -6.28 -20.73 -1.74
CA ASP A 288 -7.54 -20.15 -2.23
C ASP A 288 -8.58 -19.97 -1.12
N THR A 289 -8.40 -20.68 -0.02
CA THR A 289 -9.27 -20.61 1.15
C THR A 289 -8.43 -20.60 2.41
N MET A 290 -8.65 -19.60 3.29
CA MET A 290 -7.88 -19.43 4.51
C MET A 290 -8.72 -18.77 5.61
N LEU A 291 -8.55 -19.26 6.84
CA LEU A 291 -9.00 -18.63 8.07
C LEU A 291 -7.81 -18.42 8.99
N ALA A 292 -7.61 -17.19 9.45
CA ALA A 292 -6.61 -16.85 10.45
C ALA A 292 -7.25 -16.20 11.67
N THR A 293 -6.67 -16.42 12.84
CA THR A 293 -7.08 -15.81 14.10
C THR A 293 -5.89 -15.16 14.78
N PHE A 294 -6.12 -13.99 15.35
CA PHE A 294 -5.12 -13.16 16.01
C PHE A 294 -5.64 -12.79 17.40
N ARG A 295 -4.84 -13.02 18.43
CA ARG A 295 -5.14 -12.56 19.78
C ARG A 295 -4.41 -11.25 20.05
N TYR A 296 -5.16 -10.19 20.22
CA TYR A 296 -4.63 -8.91 20.71
C TYR A 296 -4.87 -8.77 22.20
N PRO A 297 -4.24 -7.80 22.90
CA PRO A 297 -4.40 -7.66 24.35
C PRO A 297 -5.86 -7.50 24.82
N LYS A 298 -6.72 -6.85 23.98
CA LYS A 298 -8.11 -6.54 24.36
C LYS A 298 -9.18 -7.22 23.52
N PHE A 299 -8.84 -7.77 22.35
CA PHE A 299 -9.81 -8.38 21.44
C PHE A 299 -9.22 -9.56 20.68
N LEU A 300 -10.09 -10.38 20.15
CA LEU A 300 -9.75 -11.35 19.11
C LEU A 300 -10.07 -10.79 17.74
N GLN A 301 -9.28 -11.15 16.76
CA GLN A 301 -9.54 -10.84 15.36
C GLN A 301 -9.52 -12.11 14.53
N SER A 302 -10.43 -12.22 13.56
CA SER A 302 -10.36 -13.22 12.50
C SER A 302 -10.11 -12.56 11.15
N TYR A 303 -9.48 -13.31 10.25
CA TYR A 303 -9.41 -13.00 8.82
C TYR A 303 -9.91 -14.21 8.04
N GLU A 304 -10.84 -13.97 7.13
CA GLU A 304 -11.42 -14.98 6.24
C GLU A 304 -11.15 -14.64 4.78
N SER A 305 -10.61 -15.60 4.04
CA SER A 305 -10.47 -15.52 2.58
C SER A 305 -11.16 -16.70 1.92
N ARG A 306 -12.11 -16.42 1.00
CA ARG A 306 -12.87 -17.39 0.20
C ARG A 306 -12.82 -16.98 -1.26
N THR A 307 -11.76 -17.32 -1.97
CA THR A 307 -11.60 -16.84 -3.36
C THR A 307 -12.50 -17.56 -4.37
N ALA A 308 -13.06 -18.71 -4.01
CA ALA A 308 -13.94 -19.51 -4.85
C ALA A 308 -15.44 -19.37 -4.52
N ASN A 309 -15.81 -18.47 -3.61
CA ASN A 309 -17.21 -18.22 -3.24
C ASN A 309 -17.44 -16.72 -3.06
N SER A 310 -18.24 -16.13 -3.93
CA SER A 310 -18.50 -14.69 -3.98
C SER A 310 -19.71 -14.22 -3.16
N LEU A 311 -20.27 -15.08 -2.31
CA LEU A 311 -21.41 -14.66 -1.47
C LEU A 311 -21.00 -13.48 -0.58
N PRO A 312 -21.65 -12.32 -0.70
CA PRO A 312 -21.34 -11.16 0.14
C PRO A 312 -21.61 -11.43 1.62
N MET A 313 -20.74 -10.93 2.48
CA MET A 313 -20.98 -10.95 3.92
C MET A 313 -21.97 -9.82 4.31
N PHE A 314 -22.74 -10.06 5.36
CA PHE A 314 -23.65 -9.07 5.97
C PHE A 314 -24.73 -8.50 5.04
N GLY A 315 -25.01 -9.12 3.90
CA GLY A 315 -26.07 -8.70 2.99
C GLY A 315 -25.86 -7.35 2.29
N LEU A 316 -24.67 -6.74 2.42
CA LEU A 316 -24.38 -5.40 1.88
C LEU A 316 -23.72 -5.41 0.49
N GLY A 317 -23.77 -6.53 -0.21
CA GLY A 317 -23.24 -6.65 -1.59
C GLY A 317 -21.74 -6.52 -1.73
N GLN A 318 -20.99 -6.48 -0.63
CA GLN A 318 -19.54 -6.27 -0.64
C GLN A 318 -18.76 -7.57 -0.49
N SER A 319 -17.78 -7.76 -1.38
CA SER A 319 -16.90 -8.93 -1.37
C SER A 319 -15.75 -8.82 -0.36
N ALA A 320 -15.49 -7.64 0.21
CA ALA A 320 -14.43 -7.42 1.18
C ALA A 320 -14.82 -6.31 2.16
N GLY A 321 -14.36 -6.43 3.41
CA GLY A 321 -14.61 -5.44 4.45
C GLY A 321 -14.06 -5.85 5.80
N THR A 322 -14.27 -4.97 6.78
CA THR A 322 -13.85 -5.16 8.17
C THR A 322 -15.02 -4.81 9.10
N THR A 323 -15.31 -5.67 10.09
CA THR A 323 -16.23 -5.37 11.17
C THR A 323 -15.49 -5.27 12.50
N ILE A 324 -15.96 -4.34 13.35
CA ILE A 324 -15.44 -4.09 14.70
C ILE A 324 -16.62 -4.19 15.64
N HIS A 325 -16.63 -5.21 16.50
CA HIS A 325 -17.76 -5.56 17.36
C HIS A 325 -17.52 -5.07 18.78
N GLY A 326 -18.25 -4.03 19.17
CA GLY A 326 -18.28 -3.52 20.54
C GLY A 326 -19.51 -3.99 21.31
N THR A 327 -19.53 -3.74 22.62
CA THR A 327 -20.65 -4.10 23.51
C THR A 327 -21.93 -3.32 23.24
N GLU A 328 -21.83 -2.13 22.63
CA GLU A 328 -22.98 -1.27 22.31
C GLU A 328 -23.36 -1.32 20.84
N ALA A 329 -22.38 -1.37 19.92
CA ALA A 329 -22.62 -1.36 18.49
C ALA A 329 -21.49 -2.05 17.73
N THR A 330 -21.77 -2.37 16.47
CA THR A 330 -20.81 -2.88 15.50
C THR A 330 -20.54 -1.83 14.43
N ILE A 331 -19.28 -1.63 14.06
CA ILE A 331 -18.92 -0.88 12.86
C ILE A 331 -18.60 -1.89 11.74
N LEU A 332 -19.22 -1.68 10.58
CA LEU A 332 -18.79 -2.28 9.33
C LEU A 332 -18.18 -1.18 8.47
N VAL A 333 -16.99 -1.41 7.92
CA VAL A 333 -16.35 -0.47 7.00
C VAL A 333 -15.73 -1.18 5.80
N ASN A 334 -15.92 -0.58 4.64
CA ASN A 334 -15.28 -0.96 3.38
C ASN A 334 -15.11 0.26 2.46
N ARG A 335 -14.71 0.05 1.21
CA ARG A 335 -14.48 1.15 0.24
C ARG A 335 -15.76 1.85 -0.23
N SER A 336 -16.95 1.30 0.09
CA SER A 336 -18.26 1.84 -0.32
C SER A 336 -18.99 2.54 0.82
N GLY A 337 -18.59 2.33 2.08
CA GLY A 337 -19.27 2.94 3.21
C GLY A 337 -18.71 2.57 4.58
N CYS A 338 -19.28 3.22 5.58
CA CYS A 338 -19.10 2.94 7.00
C CYS A 338 -20.46 2.93 7.68
N TRP A 339 -20.79 1.86 8.37
CA TRP A 339 -22.08 1.64 9.02
C TRP A 339 -21.88 1.40 10.51
N LEU A 340 -22.55 2.20 11.34
CA LEU A 340 -22.68 1.99 12.78
C LEU A 340 -24.02 1.28 13.04
N ILE A 341 -23.94 0.03 13.46
CA ILE A 341 -25.09 -0.87 13.63
C ILE A 341 -25.25 -1.15 15.13
N PRO A 342 -26.28 -0.60 15.81
CA PRO A 342 -26.47 -0.80 17.24
C PRO A 342 -26.84 -2.25 17.58
N ASN A 343 -26.41 -2.72 18.74
CA ASN A 343 -26.86 -3.99 19.32
C ASN A 343 -28.32 -3.89 19.74
N ALA A 344 -29.02 -5.02 19.82
CA ALA A 344 -30.50 -5.08 20.03
C ALA A 344 -31.04 -4.32 21.25
N LYS A 345 -30.21 -4.12 22.30
CA LYS A 345 -30.61 -3.43 23.54
C LYS A 345 -29.89 -2.09 23.73
N SER A 346 -29.04 -1.71 22.78
CA SER A 346 -28.28 -0.46 22.85
C SER A 346 -29.15 0.77 22.57
N LYS A 347 -28.81 1.88 23.19
CA LYS A 347 -29.40 3.20 22.91
C LYS A 347 -28.65 3.98 21.84
N VAL A 348 -27.55 3.43 21.30
CA VAL A 348 -26.79 4.05 20.21
C VAL A 348 -27.68 4.11 18.97
N ALA A 349 -27.73 5.27 18.33
CA ALA A 349 -28.45 5.42 17.06
C ALA A 349 -27.64 4.80 15.91
N ALA A 350 -28.34 4.10 15.00
CA ALA A 350 -27.74 3.64 13.75
C ALA A 350 -27.30 4.84 12.89
N VAL A 351 -26.12 4.75 12.30
CA VAL A 351 -25.62 5.77 11.38
C VAL A 351 -25.02 5.10 10.16
N THR A 352 -25.28 5.67 8.98
CA THR A 352 -24.77 5.18 7.71
C THR A 352 -24.04 6.30 6.96
N TYR A 353 -22.84 6.03 6.54
CA TYR A 353 -22.04 6.85 5.64
C TYR A 353 -21.78 6.05 4.38
N GLU A 354 -22.47 6.36 3.29
CA GLU A 354 -22.35 5.70 2.00
C GLU A 354 -22.72 6.65 0.87
N ASN A 355 -22.39 6.27 -0.38
CA ASN A 355 -22.70 7.07 -1.57
C ASN A 355 -22.09 8.48 -1.59
N ASP A 356 -21.10 8.74 -0.74
CA ASP A 356 -20.35 10.00 -0.71
C ASP A 356 -19.08 9.86 -1.55
N LYS A 357 -19.03 10.56 -2.68
CA LYS A 357 -17.93 10.50 -3.64
C LYS A 357 -16.61 11.06 -3.07
N GLU A 358 -16.69 11.99 -2.13
CA GLU A 358 -15.51 12.58 -1.50
C GLU A 358 -14.94 11.62 -0.45
N MET A 359 -15.78 11.07 0.42
CA MET A 359 -15.37 10.06 1.41
C MET A 359 -14.83 8.77 0.76
N ALA A 360 -15.32 8.41 -0.41
CA ALA A 360 -14.85 7.26 -1.17
C ALA A 360 -13.46 7.46 -1.80
N GLN A 361 -12.99 8.70 -1.91
CA GLN A 361 -11.63 8.96 -2.42
C GLN A 361 -10.59 8.61 -1.37
N MET A 362 -9.56 7.88 -1.76
CA MET A 362 -8.47 7.50 -0.89
C MET A 362 -7.08 7.69 -1.53
N ASN A 363 -6.91 7.42 -2.81
CA ASN A 363 -5.60 7.47 -3.45
C ASN A 363 -5.06 8.91 -3.61
N VAL A 364 -5.85 9.85 -4.11
CA VAL A 364 -5.42 11.25 -4.27
C VAL A 364 -5.20 11.93 -2.91
N PRO A 365 -6.09 11.81 -1.90
CA PRO A 365 -5.80 12.27 -0.55
C PRO A 365 -4.53 11.65 0.06
N HIS A 366 -4.27 10.38 -0.21
CA HIS A 366 -3.07 9.69 0.27
C HIS A 366 -1.79 10.26 -0.34
N TRP A 367 -1.78 10.50 -1.63
CA TRP A 367 -0.69 11.18 -2.33
C TRP A 367 -0.49 12.63 -1.84
N LYS A 368 -1.58 13.38 -1.57
CA LYS A 368 -1.49 14.73 -0.97
C LYS A 368 -0.78 14.69 0.38
N ASN A 369 -1.16 13.75 1.25
CA ASN A 369 -0.51 13.58 2.56
C ASN A 369 0.99 13.29 2.40
N PHE A 370 1.40 12.41 1.48
CA PHE A 370 2.81 12.14 1.23
C PHE A 370 3.59 13.40 0.84
N ILE A 371 3.08 14.15 -0.15
CA ILE A 371 3.73 15.38 -0.63
C ILE A 371 3.80 16.46 0.47
N GLU A 372 2.77 16.57 1.29
CA GLU A 372 2.76 17.49 2.43
C GLU A 372 3.80 17.08 3.49
N CYS A 373 3.85 15.80 3.84
CA CYS A 373 4.84 15.29 4.78
C CYS A 373 6.29 15.43 4.28
N ILE A 374 6.54 15.32 2.96
CA ILE A 374 7.86 15.63 2.39
C ILE A 374 8.24 17.09 2.70
N LYS A 375 7.31 18.03 2.58
CA LYS A 375 7.56 19.47 2.79
C LYS A 375 7.70 19.84 4.26
N THR A 376 6.84 19.27 5.11
CA THR A 376 6.80 19.59 6.55
C THR A 376 7.77 18.74 7.38
N ARG A 377 8.22 17.60 6.83
CA ARG A 377 8.98 16.56 7.52
C ARG A 377 8.19 15.87 8.64
N GLU A 378 6.87 16.00 8.63
CA GLU A 378 5.97 15.29 9.53
C GLU A 378 5.83 13.81 9.15
N LYS A 379 5.37 13.01 10.12
CA LYS A 379 5.11 11.58 9.94
C LYS A 379 3.85 11.39 9.07
N PRO A 380 3.89 10.64 7.97
CA PRO A 380 2.71 10.45 7.14
C PRO A 380 1.64 9.59 7.82
N THR A 381 0.40 9.72 7.36
CA THR A 381 -0.75 8.94 7.86
C THR A 381 -0.52 7.42 7.78
N SER A 382 0.19 6.99 6.75
CA SER A 382 0.62 5.61 6.56
C SER A 382 2.15 5.51 6.61
N ASP A 383 2.72 5.87 7.76
CA ASP A 383 4.16 5.71 8.00
C ASP A 383 4.59 4.26 7.79
N ILE A 384 5.83 4.05 7.34
CA ILE A 384 6.34 2.70 7.05
C ILE A 384 6.15 1.72 8.22
N GLU A 385 6.33 2.19 9.46
CA GLU A 385 6.17 1.36 10.65
C GLU A 385 4.74 0.80 10.78
N THR A 386 3.70 1.60 10.44
CA THR A 386 2.31 1.13 10.50
C THR A 386 2.04 0.00 9.50
N CYS A 387 2.56 0.14 8.28
CA CYS A 387 2.43 -0.91 7.27
C CYS A 387 3.28 -2.14 7.58
N VAL A 388 4.47 -1.96 8.14
CA VAL A 388 5.31 -3.08 8.63
C VAL A 388 4.55 -3.90 9.66
N ARG A 389 3.84 -3.28 10.61
CA ARG A 389 3.01 -3.97 11.61
C ARG A 389 1.88 -4.76 10.96
N SER A 390 1.12 -4.14 10.06
CA SER A 390 0.01 -4.80 9.34
C SER A 390 0.53 -5.93 8.44
N SER A 391 1.64 -5.72 7.72
CA SER A 391 2.27 -6.74 6.88
C SER A 391 2.80 -7.91 7.71
N THR A 392 3.44 -7.63 8.85
CA THR A 392 3.97 -8.66 9.77
C THR A 392 2.86 -9.55 10.31
N ALA A 393 1.71 -8.99 10.71
CA ALA A 393 0.56 -9.80 11.14
C ALA A 393 0.12 -10.76 10.03
N CYS A 394 0.03 -10.29 8.78
CA CYS A 394 -0.31 -11.13 7.63
C CYS A 394 0.75 -12.21 7.34
N LEU A 395 2.02 -11.87 7.41
CA LEU A 395 3.12 -12.83 7.20
C LEU A 395 3.14 -13.91 8.28
N LEU A 396 2.93 -13.55 9.54
CA LEU A 396 2.83 -14.50 10.65
C LEU A 396 1.66 -15.48 10.43
N ALA A 397 0.51 -15.03 9.93
CA ALA A 397 -0.60 -15.93 9.59
C ALA A 397 -0.22 -16.92 8.48
N ASN A 398 0.48 -16.46 7.42
CA ASN A 398 0.99 -17.35 6.38
C ASN A 398 1.99 -18.37 6.94
N ILE A 399 2.90 -17.95 7.80
CA ILE A 399 3.89 -18.84 8.45
C ILE A 399 3.17 -19.86 9.34
N SER A 400 2.21 -19.44 10.16
CA SER A 400 1.39 -20.32 11.00
C SER A 400 0.69 -21.40 10.17
N MET A 401 0.03 -21.01 9.08
CA MET A 401 -0.65 -21.94 8.18
C MET A 401 0.32 -22.92 7.50
N ARG A 402 1.44 -22.42 6.95
CA ARG A 402 2.42 -23.24 6.22
C ARG A 402 3.10 -24.28 7.11
N HIS A 403 3.36 -23.92 8.37
CA HIS A 403 4.03 -24.77 9.34
C HIS A 403 3.05 -25.47 10.29
N LYS A 404 1.73 -25.26 10.11
CA LYS A 404 0.65 -25.90 10.90
C LYS A 404 0.87 -25.74 12.42
N THR A 405 1.23 -24.54 12.85
CA THR A 405 1.57 -24.26 14.22
C THR A 405 1.00 -22.95 14.71
N TRP A 406 0.68 -22.92 16.00
CA TRP A 406 0.38 -21.71 16.73
C TRP A 406 1.67 -20.90 16.91
N LEU A 407 1.59 -19.58 16.79
CA LEU A 407 2.73 -18.67 16.98
C LEU A 407 2.44 -17.72 18.14
N ASP A 408 3.36 -17.65 19.11
CA ASP A 408 3.39 -16.61 20.12
C ASP A 408 4.41 -15.56 19.70
N TRP A 409 3.93 -14.31 19.54
CA TRP A 409 4.74 -13.21 19.03
C TRP A 409 5.46 -12.48 20.15
N ASP A 410 6.75 -12.29 20.00
CA ASP A 410 7.61 -11.47 20.85
C ASP A 410 7.92 -10.16 20.10
N GLU A 411 7.12 -9.12 20.37
CA GLU A 411 7.27 -7.83 19.71
C GLU A 411 8.59 -7.14 20.06
N ALA A 412 9.09 -7.31 21.29
CA ALA A 412 10.31 -6.65 21.74
C ALA A 412 11.55 -7.14 20.97
N ASN A 413 11.58 -8.43 20.63
CA ASN A 413 12.67 -9.06 19.89
C ASN A 413 12.34 -9.27 18.41
N TRP A 414 11.15 -8.87 17.97
CA TRP A 414 10.63 -9.02 16.62
C TRP A 414 10.76 -10.46 16.10
N THR A 415 10.29 -11.41 16.90
CA THR A 415 10.44 -12.85 16.66
C THR A 415 9.24 -13.63 17.21
N VAL A 416 9.29 -14.95 17.11
CA VAL A 416 8.31 -15.86 17.73
C VAL A 416 8.96 -16.72 18.82
N ALA A 417 8.16 -17.14 19.81
CA ALA A 417 8.64 -18.01 20.88
C ALA A 417 9.10 -19.39 20.35
N GLN A 418 8.43 -19.90 19.30
CA GLN A 418 8.69 -21.20 18.68
C GLN A 418 10.02 -21.20 17.92
N GLU A 419 11.09 -21.69 18.52
CA GLU A 419 12.45 -21.68 17.97
C GLU A 419 12.56 -22.33 16.59
N ALA A 420 11.86 -23.43 16.37
CA ALA A 420 11.86 -24.13 15.07
C ALA A 420 11.28 -23.28 13.91
N ILE A 421 10.55 -22.21 14.24
CA ILE A 421 9.93 -21.31 13.24
C ILE A 421 10.82 -20.09 12.94
N ARG A 422 11.71 -19.70 13.84
CA ARG A 422 12.57 -18.51 13.69
C ARG A 422 13.34 -18.43 12.35
N PRO A 423 13.86 -19.54 11.79
CA PRO A 423 14.51 -19.48 10.46
C PRO A 423 13.60 -18.99 9.34
N TYR A 424 12.29 -19.25 9.41
CA TYR A 424 11.32 -18.85 8.38
C TYR A 424 10.90 -17.37 8.47
N LEU A 425 11.36 -16.65 9.48
CA LEU A 425 11.19 -15.20 9.60
C LEU A 425 12.24 -14.43 8.79
N LYS A 426 13.33 -15.11 8.38
CA LYS A 426 14.50 -14.49 7.76
C LYS A 426 14.39 -14.42 6.25
N SER A 427 14.89 -13.33 5.71
CA SER A 427 15.04 -13.13 4.27
C SER A 427 16.18 -14.00 3.71
N HIS A 428 15.95 -14.54 2.51
CA HIS A 428 16.91 -15.35 1.77
C HIS A 428 17.12 -14.75 0.39
N TYR A 429 17.93 -13.70 0.33
CA TYR A 429 18.21 -13.00 -0.92
C TYR A 429 19.22 -13.75 -1.77
N ARG A 430 18.93 -13.83 -3.07
CA ARG A 430 19.88 -14.32 -4.08
C ARG A 430 21.02 -13.33 -4.25
N GLU A 431 22.26 -13.81 -4.31
CA GLU A 431 23.40 -12.97 -4.67
C GLU A 431 23.20 -12.28 -6.05
N PRO A 432 23.62 -11.02 -6.24
CA PRO A 432 24.42 -10.21 -5.31
C PRO A 432 23.60 -9.35 -4.34
N TRP A 433 22.28 -9.57 -4.22
CA TRP A 433 21.39 -8.74 -3.44
C TRP A 433 21.55 -8.98 -1.94
N LYS A 434 21.71 -7.91 -1.15
CA LYS A 434 21.84 -7.95 0.31
C LYS A 434 21.10 -6.78 0.92
N LEU A 435 20.24 -7.04 1.87
CA LEU A 435 19.51 -6.01 2.60
C LEU A 435 20.27 -5.61 3.85
N GLU A 436 20.99 -4.51 3.77
CA GLU A 436 21.76 -3.90 4.86
C GLU A 436 21.29 -2.44 5.07
N VAL A 437 21.33 -1.92 6.31
CA VAL A 437 20.94 -0.54 6.64
C VAL A 437 22.15 0.30 7.01
#